data_ed9c08562aa55d0a3919a55c874cb68c
#
_entry.id   ed9c08562aa55d0a3919a55c874cb68c
#
_cell.length_a   1.000
_cell.length_b   1.000
_cell.length_c   1.000
_cell.angle_alpha   90.00
_cell.angle_beta   90.00
_cell.angle_gamma   90.00
#
_symmetry.space_group_name_H-M   'P 1'
#
loop_
_entity.id
_entity.type
_entity.pdbx_description
1 polymer ?
#
loop_
_entity_poly.entity_id
_entity_poly.type
_entity_poly.pdbx_seq_one_letter_code
_entity_poly.pdbx_strand_id
1 'polypeptide(L)'
;MILDELMKTNCIKYGNFMLKSGESSKYYFDMKGIISYPKLMKEIGDKMYELIGEECNLLCGVPMGGLPVCSYISTKYEIPMIMVRDQTKSYGTNKQIEGIYNKDDKCIIIEDVITTGSSVNKILDLLKNKVNVIGVIVILD
;
A
#
# COMPACT_ATOMS: atom_id res chain seq x y z
N MET A 1 14.78 3.79 15.82
CA MET A 1 14.58 3.59 14.36
C MET A 1 13.23 2.94 14.12
N ILE A 2 12.63 3.16 12.95
CA ILE A 2 11.32 2.59 12.59
C ILE A 2 11.29 1.08 12.77
N LEU A 3 12.34 0.37 12.39
CA LEU A 3 12.42 -1.08 12.54
C LEU A 3 12.30 -1.54 14.00
N ASP A 4 12.95 -0.84 14.92
CA ASP A 4 12.87 -1.16 16.36
C ASP A 4 11.44 -0.97 16.91
N GLU A 5 10.76 0.07 16.43
CA GLU A 5 9.36 0.31 16.80
C GLU A 5 8.43 -0.77 16.21
N LEU A 6 8.65 -1.15 14.95
CA LEU A 6 7.90 -2.25 14.32
C LEU A 6 8.05 -3.58 15.07
N MET A 7 9.24 -3.87 15.56
CA MET A 7 9.47 -5.08 16.37
C MET A 7 8.75 -5.03 17.73
N LYS A 8 8.65 -3.85 18.36
CA LYS A 8 7.91 -3.67 19.62
C LYS A 8 6.39 -3.78 19.45
N THR A 9 5.88 -3.52 18.28
CA THR A 9 4.43 -3.47 18.00
C THR A 9 3.84 -4.80 17.55
N ASN A 10 4.60 -5.90 17.54
CA ASN A 10 4.19 -7.19 16.97
C ASN A 10 3.80 -7.16 15.48
N CYS A 11 4.11 -6.08 14.77
CA CYS A 11 3.97 -6.03 13.31
C CYS A 11 4.98 -6.95 12.62
N ILE A 12 6.10 -7.22 13.30
CA ILE A 12 7.08 -8.22 12.89
C ILE A 12 7.12 -9.29 13.98
N LYS A 13 6.75 -10.51 13.63
CA LYS A 13 6.75 -11.66 14.53
C LYS A 13 7.90 -12.60 14.18
N TYR A 14 8.61 -13.06 15.21
CA TYR A 14 9.63 -14.08 15.07
C TYR A 14 9.07 -15.44 15.53
N GLY A 15 9.30 -16.48 14.73
CA GLY A 15 8.83 -17.84 15.03
C GLY A 15 8.95 -18.76 13.82
N ASN A 16 8.15 -19.81 13.77
CA ASN A 16 8.05 -20.69 12.60
C ASN A 16 6.68 -20.48 11.96
N PHE A 17 6.67 -19.87 10.78
CA PHE A 17 5.46 -19.56 10.05
C PHE A 17 5.46 -20.24 8.68
N MET A 18 4.30 -20.78 8.29
CA MET A 18 4.06 -21.29 6.94
C MET A 18 3.58 -20.16 6.06
N LEU A 19 4.31 -19.83 5.00
CA LEU A 19 3.92 -18.83 4.00
C LEU A 19 2.89 -19.42 3.03
N LYS A 20 2.18 -18.55 2.31
CA LYS A 20 1.24 -18.97 1.24
C LYS A 20 1.92 -19.78 0.14
N SER A 21 3.22 -19.59 -0.06
CA SER A 21 4.04 -20.37 -1.00
C SER A 21 4.30 -21.82 -0.54
N GLY A 22 3.96 -22.17 0.73
CA GLY A 22 4.28 -23.44 1.35
C GLY A 22 5.69 -23.49 1.97
N GLU A 23 6.46 -22.42 1.86
CA GLU A 23 7.77 -22.29 2.49
C GLU A 23 7.65 -21.89 3.97
N SER A 24 8.59 -22.36 4.79
CA SER A 24 8.69 -21.92 6.19
C SER A 24 9.51 -20.65 6.29
N SER A 25 9.02 -19.70 7.10
CA SER A 25 9.74 -18.47 7.43
C SER A 25 9.91 -18.32 8.93
N LYS A 26 11.04 -17.77 9.34
CA LYS A 26 11.28 -17.39 10.74
C LYS A 26 10.64 -16.07 11.12
N TYR A 27 10.12 -15.35 10.13
CA TYR A 27 9.49 -14.04 10.30
C TYR A 27 8.10 -14.05 9.68
N TYR A 28 7.20 -13.34 10.33
CA TYR A 28 5.88 -13.03 9.78
C TYR A 28 5.65 -11.52 9.91
N PHE A 29 5.30 -10.90 8.80
CA PHE A 29 5.06 -9.47 8.71
C PHE A 29 3.56 -9.20 8.65
N ASP A 30 3.03 -8.60 9.71
CA ASP A 30 1.63 -8.16 9.79
C ASP A 30 1.58 -6.64 9.97
N MET A 31 1.82 -5.94 8.87
CA MET A 31 1.87 -4.49 8.88
C MET A 31 0.49 -3.84 9.05
N LYS A 32 -0.60 -4.60 8.89
CA LYS A 32 -1.95 -4.09 9.14
C LYS A 32 -2.18 -3.65 10.59
N GLY A 33 -1.47 -4.25 11.54
CA GLY A 33 -1.51 -3.87 12.94
C GLY A 33 -1.02 -2.44 13.24
N ILE A 34 -0.29 -1.82 12.30
CA ILE A 34 0.25 -0.46 12.45
C ILE A 34 -0.85 0.60 12.66
N ILE A 35 -2.08 0.32 12.23
CA ILE A 35 -3.23 1.23 12.42
C ILE A 35 -3.51 1.56 13.88
N SER A 36 -3.08 0.70 14.81
CA SER A 36 -3.22 0.91 16.26
C SER A 36 -2.10 1.77 16.86
N TYR A 37 -1.10 2.15 16.07
CA TYR A 37 0.07 2.91 16.49
C TYR A 37 0.21 4.21 15.70
N PRO A 38 -0.60 5.25 16.00
CA PRO A 38 -0.69 6.44 15.17
C PRO A 38 0.63 7.22 15.03
N LYS A 39 1.48 7.21 16.04
CA LYS A 39 2.80 7.85 15.96
C LYS A 39 3.71 7.14 14.95
N LEU A 40 3.71 5.81 14.97
CA LEU A 40 4.50 5.00 14.05
C LEU A 40 3.93 5.09 12.63
N MET A 41 2.60 5.08 12.46
CA MET A 41 1.94 5.31 11.18
C MET A 41 2.37 6.64 10.58
N LYS A 42 2.37 7.70 11.39
CA LYS A 42 2.82 9.04 10.98
C LYS A 42 4.28 9.02 10.50
N GLU A 43 5.17 8.45 11.30
CA GLU A 43 6.61 8.39 10.98
C GLU A 43 6.88 7.63 9.69
N ILE A 44 6.23 6.48 9.50
CA ILE A 44 6.34 5.67 8.27
C ILE A 44 5.77 6.44 7.08
N GLY A 45 4.59 7.01 7.21
CA GLY A 45 3.96 7.76 6.12
C GLY A 45 4.79 8.96 5.69
N ASP A 46 5.38 9.67 6.65
CA ASP A 46 6.28 10.80 6.36
C ASP A 46 7.54 10.32 5.60
N LYS A 47 8.12 9.20 6.01
CA LYS A 47 9.27 8.61 5.31
C LYS A 47 8.92 8.11 3.91
N MET A 48 7.75 7.51 3.74
CA MET A 48 7.29 7.11 2.41
C MET A 48 7.06 8.32 1.51
N TYR A 49 6.52 9.40 2.05
CA TYR A 49 6.32 10.64 1.30
C TYR A 49 7.64 11.23 0.78
N GLU A 50 8.73 11.13 1.54
CA GLU A 50 10.07 11.58 1.10
C GLU A 50 10.54 10.86 -0.19
N LEU A 51 10.00 9.67 -0.47
CA LEU A 51 10.29 8.90 -1.69
C LEU A 51 9.37 9.27 -2.87
N ILE A 52 8.28 9.99 -2.59
CA ILE A 52 7.35 10.44 -3.62
C ILE A 52 7.96 11.65 -4.34
N GLY A 53 8.21 11.51 -5.63
CA GLY A 53 8.72 12.60 -6.45
C GLY A 53 7.67 13.68 -6.72
N GLU A 54 8.13 14.88 -7.04
CA GLU A 54 7.25 16.04 -7.36
C GLU A 54 6.31 15.80 -8.56
N GLU A 55 6.63 14.83 -9.39
CA GLU A 55 5.79 14.48 -10.53
C GLU A 55 4.49 13.75 -10.17
N CYS A 56 4.43 13.13 -8.98
CA CYS A 56 3.28 12.36 -8.55
C CYS A 56 2.11 13.29 -8.22
N ASN A 57 0.98 13.06 -8.87
CA ASN A 57 -0.27 13.78 -8.60
C ASN A 57 -1.44 12.86 -8.23
N LEU A 58 -1.18 11.56 -8.08
CA LEU A 58 -2.18 10.57 -7.71
C LEU A 58 -1.52 9.43 -6.92
N LEU A 59 -2.18 8.97 -5.87
CA LEU A 59 -1.78 7.78 -5.12
C LEU A 59 -2.79 6.66 -5.32
N CYS A 60 -2.31 5.42 -5.33
CA CYS A 60 -3.16 4.25 -5.32
C CYS A 60 -2.82 3.35 -4.14
N GLY A 61 -3.72 3.25 -3.17
CA GLY A 61 -3.53 2.35 -2.03
C GLY A 61 -3.91 0.91 -2.38
N VAL A 62 -3.03 -0.03 -2.06
CA VAL A 62 -3.30 -1.46 -2.25
C VAL A 62 -4.13 -1.99 -1.07
N PRO A 63 -5.31 -2.57 -1.32
CA PRO A 63 -6.08 -3.20 -0.26
C PRO A 63 -5.33 -4.45 0.29
N MET A 64 -5.37 -4.69 1.57
CA MET A 64 -5.97 -3.86 2.61
C MET A 64 -4.92 -3.03 3.34
N GLY A 65 -3.68 -3.53 3.46
CA GLY A 65 -2.63 -2.99 4.31
C GLY A 65 -2.02 -1.67 3.80
N GLY A 66 -2.03 -1.43 2.49
CA GLY A 66 -1.54 -0.18 1.91
C GLY A 66 -2.49 1.00 2.06
N LEU A 67 -3.80 0.74 2.28
CA LEU A 67 -4.80 1.80 2.36
C LEU A 67 -4.60 2.78 3.52
N PRO A 68 -4.35 2.34 4.77
CA PRO A 68 -4.22 3.27 5.88
C PRO A 68 -3.07 4.27 5.70
N VAL A 69 -1.89 3.79 5.32
CA VAL A 69 -0.73 4.68 5.11
C VAL A 69 -0.92 5.56 3.88
N CYS A 70 -1.53 5.05 2.82
CA CYS A 70 -1.88 5.84 1.64
C CYS A 70 -2.85 6.97 1.99
N SER A 71 -3.88 6.69 2.80
CA SER A 71 -4.84 7.70 3.27
C SER A 71 -4.15 8.77 4.13
N TYR A 72 -3.22 8.37 4.98
CA TYR A 72 -2.44 9.31 5.78
C TYR A 72 -1.64 10.27 4.89
N ILE A 73 -0.88 9.72 3.93
CA ILE A 73 -0.07 10.51 3.00
C ILE A 73 -0.96 11.43 2.16
N SER A 74 -2.02 10.89 1.58
CA SER A 74 -2.98 11.65 0.78
C SER A 74 -3.54 12.85 1.54
N THR A 75 -4.02 12.62 2.76
CA THR A 75 -4.66 13.67 3.57
C THR A 75 -3.65 14.72 4.04
N LYS A 76 -2.48 14.28 4.50
CA LYS A 76 -1.46 15.19 5.05
C LYS A 76 -0.81 16.05 3.99
N TYR A 77 -0.51 15.48 2.84
CA TYR A 77 0.25 16.13 1.77
C TYR A 77 -0.62 16.57 0.58
N GLU A 78 -1.94 16.44 0.74
CA GLU A 78 -2.95 16.91 -0.22
C GLU A 78 -2.77 16.32 -1.63
N ILE A 79 -2.38 15.03 -1.71
CA ILE A 79 -2.30 14.29 -2.96
C ILE A 79 -3.55 13.42 -3.10
N PRO A 80 -4.36 13.59 -4.15
CA PRO A 80 -5.53 12.74 -4.39
C PRO A 80 -5.16 11.25 -4.40
N MET A 81 -6.06 10.40 -3.93
CA MET A 81 -5.86 8.96 -3.97
C MET A 81 -7.04 8.24 -4.59
N ILE A 82 -6.73 7.09 -5.17
CA ILE A 82 -7.68 6.06 -5.59
C ILE A 82 -7.39 4.77 -4.83
N MET A 83 -8.35 3.87 -4.82
CA MET A 83 -8.15 2.51 -4.34
C MET A 83 -8.82 1.52 -5.29
N VAL A 84 -8.24 0.31 -5.36
CA VAL A 84 -8.75 -0.79 -6.18
C VAL A 84 -9.47 -1.77 -5.27
N ARG A 85 -10.62 -2.27 -5.73
CA ARG A 85 -11.33 -3.34 -5.04
C ARG A 85 -10.77 -4.69 -5.44
N ASP A 86 -10.65 -5.61 -4.48
CA ASP A 86 -10.22 -6.98 -4.74
C ASP A 86 -11.21 -7.76 -5.64
N GLN A 87 -12.49 -7.41 -5.57
CA GLN A 87 -13.54 -8.05 -6.34
C GLN A 87 -14.45 -7.01 -6.98
N THR A 88 -14.88 -7.31 -8.21
CA THR A 88 -15.92 -6.53 -8.88
C THR A 88 -17.23 -6.66 -8.10
N LYS A 89 -17.90 -5.54 -7.82
CA LYS A 89 -19.24 -5.58 -7.24
C LYS A 89 -20.20 -6.32 -8.17
N SER A 90 -20.94 -7.28 -7.65
CA SER A 90 -22.04 -7.93 -8.37
C SER A 90 -23.29 -7.04 -8.47
N TYR A 91 -23.28 -5.87 -7.84
CA TYR A 91 -24.38 -4.92 -7.79
C TYR A 91 -23.85 -3.47 -7.89
N GLY A 92 -24.72 -2.57 -8.28
CA GLY A 92 -24.36 -1.15 -8.45
C GLY A 92 -23.56 -0.89 -9.73
N THR A 93 -22.52 -0.06 -9.65
CA THR A 93 -21.77 0.43 -10.82
C THR A 93 -20.69 -0.52 -11.35
N ASN A 94 -20.49 -1.69 -10.79
CA ASN A 94 -19.40 -2.64 -11.11
C ASN A 94 -17.99 -2.00 -11.10
N LYS A 95 -17.81 -0.92 -10.36
CA LYS A 95 -16.53 -0.22 -10.26
C LYS A 95 -15.49 -1.06 -9.55
N GLN A 96 -14.35 -1.26 -10.18
CA GLN A 96 -13.15 -1.83 -9.54
C GLN A 96 -12.23 -0.77 -8.94
N ILE A 97 -12.28 0.45 -9.44
CA ILE A 97 -11.45 1.57 -8.96
C ILE A 97 -12.37 2.60 -8.33
N GLU A 98 -12.10 2.97 -7.10
CA GLU A 98 -12.79 4.05 -6.39
C GLU A 98 -11.93 5.30 -6.39
N GLY A 99 -12.58 6.45 -6.49
CA GLY A 99 -11.95 7.76 -6.58
C GLY A 99 -12.00 8.34 -7.99
N ILE A 100 -11.38 9.50 -8.15
CA ILE A 100 -11.34 10.25 -9.41
C ILE A 100 -9.93 10.19 -9.97
N TYR A 101 -9.80 9.89 -11.23
CA TYR A 101 -8.52 9.79 -11.93
C TYR A 101 -8.67 10.15 -13.41
N ASN A 102 -7.57 10.57 -14.01
CA ASN A 102 -7.44 10.83 -15.41
C ASN A 102 -6.31 10.00 -16.02
N LYS A 103 -6.36 9.76 -17.31
CA LYS A 103 -5.39 8.92 -18.02
C LYS A 103 -3.96 9.41 -17.90
N ASP A 104 -3.76 10.72 -17.81
CA ASP A 104 -2.44 11.34 -17.75
C ASP A 104 -1.93 11.53 -16.32
N ASP A 105 -2.72 11.14 -15.32
CA ASP A 105 -2.29 11.21 -13.91
C ASP A 105 -1.08 10.31 -13.67
N LYS A 106 -0.07 10.86 -13.03
CA LYS A 106 1.15 10.17 -12.63
C LYS A 106 0.94 9.56 -11.26
N CYS A 107 0.72 8.25 -11.25
CA CYS A 107 0.28 7.49 -10.07
C CYS A 107 1.44 6.73 -9.43
N ILE A 108 1.54 6.83 -8.11
CA ILE A 108 2.38 5.95 -7.29
C ILE A 108 1.48 4.99 -6.51
N ILE A 109 1.81 3.70 -6.59
CA ILE A 109 1.15 2.64 -5.81
C ILE A 109 1.78 2.58 -4.42
N ILE A 110 0.95 2.55 -3.40
CA ILE A 110 1.35 2.43 -1.98
C ILE A 110 0.92 1.06 -1.45
N GLU A 111 1.89 0.29 -0.99
CA GLU A 111 1.68 -1.05 -0.42
C GLU A 111 2.32 -1.17 0.97
N ASP A 112 1.88 -2.10 1.79
CA ASP A 112 2.50 -2.36 3.08
C ASP A 112 3.68 -3.35 2.99
N VAL A 113 3.46 -4.52 2.41
CA VAL A 113 4.49 -5.57 2.27
C VAL A 113 4.46 -6.15 0.87
N ILE A 114 5.62 -6.24 0.23
CA ILE A 114 5.82 -6.99 -1.01
C ILE A 114 6.62 -8.25 -0.70
N THR A 115 6.15 -9.39 -1.18
CA THR A 115 6.88 -10.67 -1.17
C THR A 115 7.10 -11.18 -2.59
N THR A 116 6.05 -11.63 -3.26
CA THR A 116 6.09 -12.08 -4.67
C THR A 116 5.75 -10.99 -5.66
N GLY A 117 5.16 -9.88 -5.20
CA GLY A 117 4.65 -8.82 -6.05
C GLY A 117 3.31 -9.11 -6.72
N SER A 118 2.65 -10.24 -6.40
CA SER A 118 1.39 -10.64 -7.06
C SER A 118 0.25 -9.64 -6.86
N SER A 119 0.12 -9.06 -5.66
CA SER A 119 -0.89 -8.03 -5.37
C SER A 119 -0.66 -6.77 -6.19
N VAL A 120 0.59 -6.30 -6.25
CA VAL A 120 0.96 -5.11 -7.03
C VAL A 120 0.77 -5.36 -8.52
N ASN A 121 1.13 -6.53 -9.03
CA ASN A 121 0.93 -6.88 -10.43
C ASN A 121 -0.54 -6.87 -10.85
N LYS A 122 -1.44 -7.36 -9.99
CA LYS A 122 -2.89 -7.25 -10.23
C LYS A 122 -3.36 -5.80 -10.32
N ILE A 123 -2.85 -4.94 -9.44
CA ILE A 123 -3.17 -3.50 -9.47
C ILE A 123 -2.63 -2.86 -10.75
N LEU A 124 -1.39 -3.17 -11.15
CA LEU A 124 -0.80 -2.68 -12.39
C LEU A 124 -1.66 -3.06 -13.61
N ASP A 125 -2.12 -4.31 -13.67
CA ASP A 125 -3.00 -4.76 -14.76
C ASP A 125 -4.34 -4.00 -14.79
N LEU A 126 -4.93 -3.74 -13.62
CA LEU A 126 -6.18 -2.98 -13.49
C LEU A 126 -6.02 -1.50 -13.86
N LEU A 127 -4.87 -0.91 -13.56
CA LEU A 127 -4.58 0.50 -13.85
C LEU A 127 -4.06 0.74 -15.27
N LYS A 128 -3.69 -0.31 -15.98
CA LYS A 128 -3.19 -0.22 -17.36
C LYS A 128 -4.17 0.55 -18.24
N ASN A 129 -3.66 1.53 -19.01
CA ASN A 129 -4.44 2.42 -19.86
C ASN A 129 -5.45 3.33 -19.13
N LYS A 130 -5.44 3.38 -17.81
CA LYS A 130 -6.32 4.22 -17.00
C LYS A 130 -5.60 5.38 -16.34
N VAL A 131 -4.37 5.12 -15.89
CA VAL A 131 -3.45 6.13 -15.34
C VAL A 131 -2.02 5.76 -15.74
N ASN A 132 -1.09 6.68 -15.57
CA ASN A 132 0.33 6.43 -15.78
C ASN A 132 1.00 6.07 -14.44
N VAL A 133 1.22 4.78 -14.19
CA VAL A 133 1.93 4.34 -12.98
C VAL A 133 3.41 4.59 -13.12
N ILE A 134 3.97 5.46 -12.27
CA ILE A 134 5.38 5.87 -12.31
C ILE A 134 6.24 5.22 -11.23
N GLY A 135 5.65 4.53 -10.26
CA GLY A 135 6.38 3.85 -9.21
C GLY A 135 5.50 3.11 -8.22
N VAL A 136 6.17 2.33 -7.39
CA VAL A 136 5.59 1.62 -6.25
C VAL A 136 6.44 1.92 -5.03
N ILE A 137 5.81 2.30 -3.92
CA ILE A 137 6.48 2.52 -2.65
C ILE A 137 5.89 1.56 -1.62
N VAL A 138 6.73 0.90 -0.88
CA VAL A 138 6.37 -0.14 0.08
C VAL A 138 7.01 0.11 1.43
N ILE A 139 6.34 -0.29 2.51
CA ILE A 139 6.91 -0.18 3.86
C ILE A 139 8.02 -1.21 4.04
N LEU A 140 7.80 -2.43 3.53
CA LEU A 140 8.72 -3.55 3.69
C LEU A 140 8.77 -4.40 2.42
N ASP A 141 9.99 -4.69 1.98
CA ASP A 141 10.31 -5.56 0.83
C ASP A 141 11.25 -6.69 1.29
#